data_566ab4689f89ecee3af9a49a0f3dd128
#
_entry.id   566ab4689f89ecee3af9a49a0f3dd128
#
_cell.length_a   1.000
_cell.length_b   1.000
_cell.length_c   1.000
_cell.angle_alpha   90.00
_cell.angle_beta   90.00
_cell.angle_gamma   90.00
#
_symmetry.space_group_name_H-M   'P 1'
#
loop_
_entity.id
_entity.type
_entity.pdbx_description
1 polymer ?
#
loop_
_entity_poly.entity_id
_entity_poly.type
_entity_poly.pdbx_seq_one_letter_code
_entity_poly.pdbx_strand_id
1 'polypeptide(L)'
;MKRSEAKQWLECNCERFLRKAGISEGQRVLDFGCGSGNYTLPAARIIGRRGIVYAVDKDSATLDRVMAQAESEGLSNIRRVAVADNGHIPLRSESVDGILLYDVLHGGYFPDEGDRRSTLMELRRILRMRGWVSFYPTHLKQYALTFERLRGELKEAGLAVADNGHKRTLIHDDNLIRGRVFSLRKTRRGVRGSRRKLRRKAR
;
A
#
# COMPACT_ATOMS: atom_id res chain seq x y z
N MET A 1 -23.82 -4.29 -24.26
CA MET A 1 -22.96 -5.07 -23.34
C MET A 1 -23.28 -4.66 -21.91
N LYS A 2 -23.64 -5.61 -21.02
CA LYS A 2 -23.78 -5.31 -19.59
C LYS A 2 -22.40 -4.95 -19.02
N ARG A 3 -22.28 -3.79 -18.33
CA ARG A 3 -21.06 -3.44 -17.61
C ARG A 3 -20.78 -4.50 -16.55
N SER A 4 -19.49 -4.89 -16.37
CA SER A 4 -19.14 -5.80 -15.26
C SER A 4 -19.44 -5.12 -13.92
N GLU A 5 -19.84 -5.89 -12.92
CA GLU A 5 -20.12 -5.37 -11.56
C GLU A 5 -18.90 -4.65 -10.99
N ALA A 6 -17.69 -5.14 -11.28
CA ALA A 6 -16.44 -4.51 -10.87
C ALA A 6 -16.29 -3.11 -11.48
N LYS A 7 -16.55 -2.94 -12.77
CA LYS A 7 -16.48 -1.63 -13.45
C LYS A 7 -17.51 -0.66 -12.88
N GLN A 8 -18.72 -1.11 -12.63
CA GLN A 8 -19.76 -0.29 -12.00
C GLN A 8 -19.34 0.15 -10.58
N TRP A 9 -18.74 -0.75 -9.81
CA TRP A 9 -18.26 -0.42 -8.47
C TRP A 9 -17.12 0.59 -8.50
N LEU A 10 -16.16 0.46 -9.42
CA LEU A 10 -15.07 1.42 -9.62
C LEU A 10 -15.61 2.83 -9.93
N GLU A 11 -16.60 2.92 -10.80
CA GLU A 11 -17.20 4.21 -11.19
C GLU A 11 -18.02 4.85 -10.07
N CYS A 12 -18.77 4.06 -9.30
CA CYS A 12 -19.77 4.60 -8.38
C CYS A 12 -19.38 4.56 -6.89
N ASN A 13 -18.52 3.63 -6.49
CA ASN A 13 -18.27 3.33 -5.07
C ASN A 13 -16.81 3.47 -4.65
N CYS A 14 -15.85 3.34 -5.55
CA CYS A 14 -14.44 3.29 -5.22
C CYS A 14 -13.98 4.58 -4.52
N GLU A 15 -14.36 5.75 -5.02
CA GLU A 15 -13.96 7.01 -4.38
C GLU A 15 -14.53 7.14 -2.96
N ARG A 16 -15.79 6.75 -2.76
CA ARG A 16 -16.37 6.75 -1.40
C ARG A 16 -15.66 5.78 -0.47
N PHE A 17 -15.24 4.62 -0.99
CA PHE A 17 -14.43 3.66 -0.26
C PHE A 17 -13.08 4.26 0.13
N LEU A 18 -12.37 4.89 -0.80
CA LEU A 18 -11.05 5.50 -0.58
C LEU A 18 -11.11 6.70 0.39
N ARG A 19 -12.15 7.54 0.30
CA ARG A 19 -12.37 8.61 1.29
C ARG A 19 -12.53 8.05 2.70
N LYS A 20 -13.27 6.93 2.87
CA LYS A 20 -13.38 6.22 4.16
C LYS A 20 -12.08 5.57 4.61
N ALA A 21 -11.18 5.23 3.69
CA ALA A 21 -9.85 4.74 4.00
C ALA A 21 -8.89 5.84 4.48
N GLY A 22 -9.25 7.12 4.27
CA GLY A 22 -8.49 8.29 4.74
C GLY A 22 -7.98 9.21 3.65
N ILE A 23 -8.30 8.95 2.37
CA ILE A 23 -7.88 9.82 1.27
C ILE A 23 -8.70 11.13 1.27
N SER A 24 -8.01 12.25 1.18
CA SER A 24 -8.57 13.58 1.04
C SER A 24 -7.77 14.47 0.09
N GLU A 25 -8.34 15.59 -0.28
CA GLU A 25 -7.73 16.54 -1.21
C GLU A 25 -6.36 17.04 -0.72
N GLY A 26 -5.43 17.22 -1.65
CA GLY A 26 -4.10 17.78 -1.41
C GLY A 26 -3.09 16.82 -0.78
N GLN A 27 -3.48 15.61 -0.43
CA GLN A 27 -2.59 14.62 0.18
C GLN A 27 -1.53 14.08 -0.80
N ARG A 28 -0.47 13.52 -0.24
CA ARG A 28 0.51 12.67 -0.93
C ARG A 28 0.28 11.24 -0.48
N VAL A 29 -0.15 10.39 -1.40
CA VAL A 29 -0.51 8.99 -1.12
C VAL A 29 0.36 8.06 -1.95
N LEU A 30 0.86 7.00 -1.34
CA LEU A 30 1.52 5.90 -2.03
C LEU A 30 0.51 4.77 -2.25
N ASP A 31 0.39 4.30 -3.47
CA ASP A 31 -0.29 3.06 -3.83
C ASP A 31 0.79 2.01 -4.13
N PHE A 32 1.04 1.12 -3.16
CA PHE A 32 2.11 0.12 -3.24
C PHE A 32 1.56 -1.21 -3.74
N GLY A 33 2.00 -1.64 -4.92
CA GLY A 33 1.43 -2.74 -5.68
C GLY A 33 0.16 -2.27 -6.40
N CYS A 34 0.27 -1.19 -7.20
CA CYS A 34 -0.89 -0.51 -7.78
C CYS A 34 -1.64 -1.34 -8.82
N GLY A 35 -1.04 -2.41 -9.36
CA GLY A 35 -1.65 -3.27 -10.36
C GLY A 35 -2.23 -2.48 -11.54
N SER A 36 -3.43 -2.80 -11.94
CA SER A 36 -4.15 -2.14 -13.04
C SER A 36 -4.59 -0.69 -12.74
N GLY A 37 -4.24 -0.14 -11.58
CA GLY A 37 -4.59 1.24 -11.23
C GLY A 37 -6.00 1.42 -10.67
N ASN A 38 -6.69 0.33 -10.33
CA ASN A 38 -8.06 0.33 -9.82
C ASN A 38 -8.26 1.26 -8.61
N TYR A 39 -7.21 1.48 -7.82
CA TYR A 39 -7.24 2.40 -6.69
C TYR A 39 -6.44 3.69 -6.96
N THR A 40 -5.38 3.62 -7.77
CA THR A 40 -4.52 4.75 -8.14
C THR A 40 -5.31 5.87 -8.81
N LEU A 41 -6.09 5.54 -9.87
CA LEU A 41 -6.81 6.54 -10.66
C LEU A 41 -7.92 7.23 -9.85
N PRO A 42 -8.81 6.49 -9.12
CA PRO A 42 -9.78 7.14 -8.23
C PRO A 42 -9.12 7.94 -7.10
N ALA A 43 -8.00 7.48 -6.54
CA ALA A 43 -7.25 8.23 -5.54
C ALA A 43 -6.75 9.56 -6.11
N ALA A 44 -6.22 9.57 -7.34
CA ALA A 44 -5.74 10.77 -8.00
C ALA A 44 -6.87 11.79 -8.24
N ARG A 45 -8.08 11.34 -8.61
CA ARG A 45 -9.26 12.19 -8.74
C ARG A 45 -9.64 12.84 -7.40
N ILE A 46 -9.65 12.06 -6.30
CA ILE A 46 -9.97 12.59 -4.96
C ILE A 46 -8.96 13.61 -4.49
N ILE A 47 -7.66 13.31 -4.66
CA ILE A 47 -6.54 14.12 -4.17
C ILE A 47 -6.46 15.46 -4.92
N GLY A 48 -6.82 15.45 -6.21
CA GLY A 48 -6.84 16.64 -7.04
C GLY A 48 -5.42 17.17 -7.35
N ARG A 49 -5.38 18.30 -8.06
CA ARG A 49 -4.12 18.85 -8.61
C ARG A 49 -3.11 19.30 -7.55
N ARG A 50 -3.52 19.54 -6.31
CA ARG A 50 -2.65 19.97 -5.21
C ARG A 50 -1.94 18.83 -4.50
N GLY A 51 -2.33 17.58 -4.74
CA GLY A 51 -1.74 16.40 -4.17
C GLY A 51 -1.02 15.53 -5.20
N ILE A 52 -0.50 14.39 -4.75
CA ILE A 52 0.23 13.44 -5.61
C ILE A 52 -0.12 12.02 -5.19
N VAL A 53 -0.39 11.16 -6.17
CA VAL A 53 -0.37 9.69 -5.98
C VAL A 53 0.96 9.17 -6.50
N TYR A 54 1.70 8.47 -5.66
CA TYR A 54 2.88 7.71 -6.05
C TYR A 54 2.43 6.28 -6.34
N ALA A 55 2.57 5.82 -7.59
CA ALA A 55 2.24 4.47 -8.02
C ALA A 55 3.50 3.61 -8.04
N VAL A 56 3.47 2.50 -7.31
CA VAL A 56 4.55 1.50 -7.26
C VAL A 56 4.00 0.16 -7.67
N ASP A 57 4.67 -0.50 -8.59
CA ASP A 57 4.48 -1.91 -8.92
C ASP A 57 5.81 -2.52 -9.34
N LYS A 58 5.96 -3.83 -9.17
CA LYS A 58 7.13 -4.57 -9.65
C LYS A 58 7.11 -4.76 -11.18
N ASP A 59 5.93 -4.76 -11.80
CA ASP A 59 5.75 -4.87 -13.24
C ASP A 59 5.73 -3.48 -13.90
N SER A 60 6.81 -3.19 -14.60
CA SER A 60 7.00 -1.95 -15.36
C SER A 60 5.91 -1.74 -16.42
N ALA A 61 5.51 -2.80 -17.13
CA ALA A 61 4.49 -2.71 -18.16
C ALA A 61 3.11 -2.38 -17.58
N THR A 62 2.85 -2.85 -16.38
CA THR A 62 1.63 -2.48 -15.63
C THR A 62 1.63 -0.99 -15.28
N LEU A 63 2.76 -0.46 -14.81
CA LEU A 63 2.89 0.99 -14.55
C LEU A 63 2.72 1.82 -15.82
N ASP A 64 3.25 1.37 -16.96
CA ASP A 64 3.09 2.08 -18.23
C ASP A 64 1.61 2.17 -18.64
N ARG A 65 0.83 1.09 -18.47
CA ARG A 65 -0.63 1.09 -18.71
C ARG A 65 -1.37 2.06 -17.77
N VAL A 66 -1.03 2.07 -16.49
CA VAL A 66 -1.62 3.01 -15.53
C VAL A 66 -1.33 4.46 -15.90
N MET A 67 -0.11 4.76 -16.33
CA MET A 67 0.27 6.12 -16.75
C MET A 67 -0.44 6.53 -18.05
N ALA A 68 -0.57 5.65 -19.04
CA ALA A 68 -1.30 5.91 -20.26
C ALA A 68 -2.81 6.16 -19.99
N GLN A 69 -3.40 5.38 -19.08
CA GLN A 69 -4.78 5.60 -18.67
C GLN A 69 -4.94 6.93 -17.91
N ALA A 70 -4.02 7.27 -17.03
CA ALA A 70 -4.03 8.54 -16.32
C ALA A 70 -3.99 9.73 -17.29
N GLU A 71 -3.13 9.66 -18.31
CA GLU A 71 -3.05 10.67 -19.36
C GLU A 71 -4.37 10.81 -20.13
N SER A 72 -4.97 9.69 -20.52
CA SER A 72 -6.26 9.68 -21.23
C SER A 72 -7.42 10.27 -20.39
N GLU A 73 -7.33 10.21 -19.06
CA GLU A 73 -8.27 10.80 -18.12
C GLU A 73 -7.89 12.25 -17.70
N GLY A 74 -6.80 12.80 -18.23
CA GLY A 74 -6.32 14.14 -17.86
C GLY A 74 -5.77 14.24 -16.43
N LEU A 75 -5.36 13.14 -15.82
CA LEU A 75 -4.80 13.08 -14.46
C LEU A 75 -3.29 13.34 -14.51
N SER A 76 -2.85 14.52 -14.11
CA SER A 76 -1.44 14.92 -14.11
C SER A 76 -0.74 14.76 -12.75
N ASN A 77 -1.45 14.24 -11.75
CA ASN A 77 -1.00 14.15 -10.36
C ASN A 77 -0.62 12.73 -9.92
N ILE A 78 -0.36 11.83 -10.87
CA ILE A 78 0.19 10.50 -10.61
C ILE A 78 1.68 10.51 -10.97
N ARG A 79 2.50 9.90 -10.13
CA ARG A 79 3.93 9.73 -10.36
C ARG A 79 4.33 8.27 -10.19
N ARG A 80 4.93 7.72 -11.22
CA ARG A 80 5.58 6.42 -11.17
C ARG A 80 6.79 6.46 -10.25
N VAL A 81 6.93 5.47 -9.38
CA VAL A 81 8.08 5.29 -8.49
C VAL A 81 8.66 3.90 -8.68
N ALA A 82 9.92 3.82 -9.09
CA ALA A 82 10.65 2.57 -9.15
C ALA A 82 11.25 2.27 -7.76
N VAL A 83 11.03 1.06 -7.28
CA VAL A 83 11.69 0.55 -6.07
C VAL A 83 13.04 -0.04 -6.47
N ALA A 84 14.10 0.33 -5.77
CA ALA A 84 15.43 -0.23 -6.03
C ALA A 84 15.51 -1.71 -5.63
N ASP A 85 16.48 -2.45 -6.16
CA ASP A 85 16.68 -3.89 -5.91
C ASP A 85 16.85 -4.21 -4.42
N ASN A 86 17.38 -3.28 -3.63
CA ASN A 86 17.50 -3.39 -2.18
C ASN A 86 16.21 -3.02 -1.41
N GLY A 87 15.10 -2.86 -2.09
CA GLY A 87 13.81 -2.49 -1.50
C GLY A 87 13.66 -1.00 -1.13
N HIS A 88 14.67 -0.15 -1.44
CA HIS A 88 14.59 1.28 -1.13
C HIS A 88 13.58 2.00 -2.02
N ILE A 89 12.68 2.75 -1.39
CA ILE A 89 11.71 3.62 -2.06
C ILE A 89 12.29 5.03 -2.14
N PRO A 90 12.52 5.60 -3.37
CA PRO A 90 13.19 6.89 -3.55
C PRO A 90 12.30 8.09 -3.20
N LEU A 91 11.69 8.03 -2.04
CA LEU A 91 10.93 9.10 -1.42
C LEU A 91 11.59 9.53 -0.11
N ARG A 92 11.46 10.83 0.23
CA ARG A 92 12.01 11.34 1.50
C ARG A 92 11.29 10.73 2.70
N SER A 93 11.99 10.60 3.83
CA SER A 93 11.35 10.24 5.09
C SER A 93 10.21 11.20 5.41
N GLU A 94 9.13 10.66 5.94
CA GLU A 94 7.95 11.43 6.39
C GLU A 94 7.36 12.34 5.29
N SER A 95 7.34 11.87 4.03
CA SER A 95 6.88 12.63 2.87
C SER A 95 5.48 12.27 2.39
N VAL A 96 4.91 11.13 2.81
CA VAL A 96 3.56 10.70 2.41
C VAL A 96 2.58 10.75 3.57
N ASP A 97 1.34 11.16 3.28
CA ASP A 97 0.25 11.26 4.24
C ASP A 97 -0.47 9.94 4.44
N GLY A 98 -0.53 9.11 3.39
CA GLY A 98 -1.20 7.83 3.41
C GLY A 98 -0.58 6.79 2.49
N ILE A 99 -0.84 5.52 2.79
CA ILE A 99 -0.39 4.38 1.99
C ILE A 99 -1.58 3.45 1.78
N LEU A 100 -1.83 3.05 0.53
CA LEU A 100 -2.66 1.91 0.18
C LEU A 100 -1.75 0.68 0.08
N LEU A 101 -2.13 -0.39 0.77
CA LEU A 101 -1.35 -1.62 0.87
C LEU A 101 -2.31 -2.81 0.70
N TYR A 102 -2.77 -2.99 -0.54
CA TYR A 102 -3.80 -3.96 -0.87
C TYR A 102 -3.21 -5.12 -1.66
N ASP A 103 -3.46 -6.34 -1.18
CA ASP A 103 -3.07 -7.58 -1.85
C ASP A 103 -1.57 -7.70 -2.19
N VAL A 104 -0.68 -7.26 -1.30
CA VAL A 104 0.77 -7.30 -1.56
C VAL A 104 1.59 -7.97 -0.45
N LEU A 105 1.11 -8.02 0.80
CA LEU A 105 1.89 -8.60 1.90
C LEU A 105 1.72 -10.12 2.03
N HIS A 106 2.01 -10.85 0.96
CA HIS A 106 1.95 -12.31 0.90
C HIS A 106 3.14 -12.91 0.14
N GLY A 107 3.34 -14.23 0.22
CA GLY A 107 4.49 -14.92 -0.37
C GLY A 107 4.58 -14.85 -1.89
N GLY A 108 3.47 -14.63 -2.61
CA GLY A 108 3.50 -14.44 -4.07
C GLY A 108 4.07 -13.10 -4.49
N TYR A 109 3.90 -12.06 -3.67
CA TYR A 109 4.51 -10.75 -3.92
C TYR A 109 5.92 -10.67 -3.33
N PHE A 110 6.13 -11.22 -2.12
CA PHE A 110 7.41 -11.30 -1.42
C PHE A 110 7.77 -12.78 -1.15
N PRO A 111 8.49 -13.45 -2.06
CA PRO A 111 8.97 -14.81 -1.80
C PRO A 111 9.91 -14.88 -0.60
N ASP A 112 10.72 -13.85 -0.35
CA ASP A 112 11.58 -13.71 0.81
C ASP A 112 10.94 -12.82 1.89
N GLU A 113 11.01 -13.29 3.15
CA GLU A 113 10.50 -12.53 4.29
C GLU A 113 11.33 -11.31 4.64
N GLY A 114 12.63 -11.38 4.40
CA GLY A 114 13.57 -10.28 4.61
C GLY A 114 13.19 -9.08 3.74
N ASP A 115 12.84 -9.33 2.49
CA ASP A 115 12.39 -8.30 1.54
C ASP A 115 11.06 -7.68 1.98
N ARG A 116 10.12 -8.50 2.46
CA ARG A 116 8.85 -8.00 3.00
C ARG A 116 9.08 -7.12 4.22
N ARG A 117 9.94 -7.54 5.15
CA ARG A 117 10.29 -6.75 6.34
C ARG A 117 11.03 -5.46 5.98
N SER A 118 11.97 -5.51 5.05
CA SER A 118 12.70 -4.33 4.56
C SER A 118 11.73 -3.33 3.93
N THR A 119 10.79 -3.80 3.11
CA THR A 119 9.73 -2.98 2.52
C THR A 119 8.85 -2.33 3.61
N LEU A 120 8.44 -3.07 4.63
CA LEU A 120 7.64 -2.51 5.73
C LEU A 120 8.39 -1.40 6.48
N MET A 121 9.72 -1.53 6.66
CA MET A 121 10.54 -0.47 7.25
C MET A 121 10.62 0.75 6.36
N GLU A 122 10.74 0.59 5.04
CA GLU A 122 10.73 1.68 4.07
C GLU A 122 9.37 2.39 4.03
N LEU A 123 8.26 1.65 3.98
CA LEU A 123 6.92 2.22 4.07
C LEU A 123 6.74 3.04 5.35
N ARG A 124 7.22 2.52 6.47
CA ARG A 124 7.24 3.28 7.72
C ARG A 124 8.13 4.51 7.65
N ARG A 125 9.30 4.43 7.01
CA ARG A 125 10.22 5.56 6.87
C ARG A 125 9.58 6.74 6.14
N ILE A 126 8.93 6.46 5.02
CA ILE A 126 8.32 7.50 4.17
C ILE A 126 6.99 8.03 4.71
N LEU A 127 6.27 7.25 5.53
CA LEU A 127 4.99 7.65 6.14
C LEU A 127 5.22 8.72 7.22
N ARG A 128 4.44 9.78 7.21
CA ARG A 128 4.42 10.82 8.27
C ARG A 128 3.98 10.25 9.60
N MET A 129 4.36 10.88 10.71
CA MET A 129 3.98 10.43 12.07
C MET A 129 2.47 10.34 12.30
N ARG A 130 1.68 11.22 11.67
CA ARG A 130 0.22 11.20 11.74
C ARG A 130 -0.41 10.54 10.50
N GLY A 131 0.42 9.95 9.65
CA GLY A 131 -0.03 9.28 8.44
C GLY A 131 -0.81 8.01 8.73
N TRP A 132 -1.51 7.53 7.73
CA TRP A 132 -2.34 6.33 7.79
C TRP A 132 -1.91 5.31 6.75
N VAL A 133 -2.18 4.04 7.02
CA VAL A 133 -2.09 2.96 6.03
C VAL A 133 -3.44 2.26 5.99
N SER A 134 -4.01 2.13 4.80
CA SER A 134 -5.15 1.25 4.57
C SER A 134 -4.63 -0.07 4.04
N PHE A 135 -4.92 -1.14 4.76
CA PHE A 135 -4.31 -2.44 4.53
C PHE A 135 -5.36 -3.53 4.31
N TYR A 136 -5.22 -4.26 3.20
CA TYR A 136 -6.03 -5.42 2.89
C TYR A 136 -5.16 -6.66 2.73
N PRO A 137 -5.15 -7.57 3.73
CA PRO A 137 -4.44 -8.85 3.63
C PRO A 137 -5.22 -9.86 2.80
N THR A 138 -4.56 -10.45 1.81
CA THR A 138 -5.10 -11.51 0.96
C THR A 138 -4.11 -12.68 0.90
N HIS A 139 -4.55 -13.79 0.32
CA HIS A 139 -3.73 -14.97 0.00
C HIS A 139 -2.89 -15.54 1.17
N LEU A 140 -3.14 -15.11 2.42
CA LEU A 140 -2.35 -15.53 3.57
C LEU A 140 -2.29 -17.05 3.72
N LYS A 141 -3.44 -17.74 3.62
CA LYS A 141 -3.50 -19.21 3.73
C LYS A 141 -2.75 -19.92 2.60
N GLN A 142 -2.83 -19.39 1.38
CA GLN A 142 -2.17 -19.94 0.19
C GLN A 142 -0.64 -19.97 0.35
N TYR A 143 -0.07 -19.00 1.06
CA TYR A 143 1.36 -18.88 1.29
C TYR A 143 1.79 -19.21 2.72
N ALA A 144 0.99 -20.02 3.44
CA ALA A 144 1.27 -20.42 4.82
C ALA A 144 1.61 -19.25 5.77
N LEU A 145 1.05 -18.06 5.50
CA LEU A 145 1.20 -16.87 6.32
C LEU A 145 -0.07 -16.68 7.16
N THR A 146 0.09 -16.50 8.47
CA THR A 146 -1.04 -16.17 9.34
C THR A 146 -1.14 -14.64 9.53
N PHE A 147 -2.33 -14.15 9.79
CA PHE A 147 -2.52 -12.73 10.13
C PHE A 147 -1.75 -12.33 11.38
N GLU A 148 -1.64 -13.22 12.38
CA GLU A 148 -0.88 -12.98 13.61
C GLU A 148 0.62 -12.82 13.33
N ARG A 149 1.20 -13.65 12.46
CA ARG A 149 2.59 -13.52 12.04
C ARG A 149 2.81 -12.19 11.33
N LEU A 150 1.96 -11.84 10.36
CA LEU A 150 2.04 -10.58 9.64
C LEU A 150 1.86 -9.38 10.57
N ARG A 151 0.95 -9.46 11.55
CA ARG A 151 0.77 -8.45 12.59
C ARG A 151 2.03 -8.26 13.44
N GLY A 152 2.74 -9.34 13.72
CA GLY A 152 4.06 -9.31 14.38
C GLY A 152 5.09 -8.52 13.56
N GLU A 153 5.22 -8.82 12.27
CA GLU A 153 6.14 -8.12 11.35
C GLU A 153 5.80 -6.64 11.22
N LEU A 154 4.52 -6.30 11.07
CA LEU A 154 4.06 -4.91 11.07
C LEU A 154 4.47 -4.17 12.35
N LYS A 155 4.27 -4.81 13.52
CA LYS A 155 4.65 -4.24 14.82
C LYS A 155 6.18 -4.06 14.93
N GLU A 156 6.97 -5.03 14.49
CA GLU A 156 8.43 -4.94 14.44
C GLU A 156 8.90 -3.80 13.54
N ALA A 157 8.26 -3.62 12.39
CA ALA A 157 8.50 -2.48 11.50
C ALA A 157 8.02 -1.14 12.08
N GLY A 158 7.31 -1.12 13.21
CA GLY A 158 6.78 0.09 13.83
C GLY A 158 5.50 0.62 13.17
N LEU A 159 4.73 -0.28 12.59
CA LEU A 159 3.36 -0.06 12.12
C LEU A 159 2.41 -0.85 13.00
N ALA A 160 1.45 -0.20 13.62
CA ALA A 160 0.48 -0.88 14.49
C ALA A 160 -0.90 -0.92 13.85
N VAL A 161 -1.56 -2.07 13.93
CA VAL A 161 -2.98 -2.22 13.58
C VAL A 161 -3.79 -1.37 14.56
N ALA A 162 -4.53 -0.41 14.06
CA ALA A 162 -5.24 0.60 14.86
C ALA A 162 -6.72 0.25 15.10
N ASP A 163 -7.26 -0.74 14.38
CA ASP A 163 -8.65 -1.17 14.50
C ASP A 163 -8.78 -2.69 14.32
N ASN A 164 -10.00 -3.21 14.49
CA ASN A 164 -10.32 -4.63 14.27
C ASN A 164 -10.62 -4.96 12.81
N GLY A 165 -10.38 -4.02 11.91
CA GLY A 165 -10.70 -4.11 10.50
C GLY A 165 -12.21 -4.05 10.20
N HIS A 166 -12.54 -3.48 9.06
CA HIS A 166 -13.90 -3.31 8.60
C HIS A 166 -14.19 -4.15 7.37
N LYS A 167 -15.31 -4.89 7.36
CA LYS A 167 -15.76 -5.56 6.14
C LYS A 167 -16.05 -4.53 5.05
N ARG A 168 -15.46 -4.70 3.90
CA ARG A 168 -15.60 -3.82 2.72
C ARG A 168 -15.79 -4.65 1.46
N THR A 169 -16.42 -4.06 0.46
CA THR A 169 -16.36 -4.53 -0.92
C THR A 169 -15.14 -3.89 -1.56
N LEU A 170 -14.37 -4.67 -2.29
CA LEU A 170 -13.12 -4.28 -2.96
C LEU A 170 -13.05 -4.93 -4.34
N ILE A 171 -12.10 -4.48 -5.14
CA ILE A 171 -11.69 -5.14 -6.38
C ILE A 171 -10.42 -5.95 -6.11
N HIS A 172 -10.41 -7.18 -6.58
CA HIS A 172 -9.25 -8.07 -6.61
C HIS A 172 -9.32 -8.92 -7.87
N ASP A 173 -8.26 -8.91 -8.67
CA ASP A 173 -8.20 -9.57 -9.98
C ASP A 173 -9.46 -9.30 -10.84
N ASP A 174 -9.83 -8.01 -10.96
CA ASP A 174 -10.99 -7.51 -11.70
C ASP A 174 -12.36 -8.07 -11.24
N ASN A 175 -12.40 -8.70 -10.07
CA ASN A 175 -13.61 -9.21 -9.45
C ASN A 175 -13.98 -8.42 -8.20
N LEU A 176 -15.29 -8.31 -7.93
CA LEU A 176 -15.79 -7.82 -6.66
C LEU A 176 -15.65 -8.89 -5.59
N ILE A 177 -15.00 -8.55 -4.50
CA ILE A 177 -14.87 -9.40 -3.34
C ILE A 177 -15.29 -8.68 -2.06
N ARG A 178 -15.57 -9.45 -1.01
CA ARG A 178 -15.79 -8.91 0.34
C ARG A 178 -14.62 -9.31 1.23
N GLY A 179 -13.93 -8.32 1.75
CA GLY A 179 -12.75 -8.53 2.59
C GLY A 179 -12.74 -7.62 3.81
N ARG A 180 -11.78 -7.87 4.71
CA ARG A 180 -11.58 -7.06 5.91
C ARG A 180 -10.38 -6.15 5.69
N VAL A 181 -10.62 -4.85 5.65
CA VAL A 181 -9.62 -3.78 5.53
C VAL A 181 -9.29 -3.25 6.91
N PHE A 182 -8.01 -3.12 7.21
CA PHE A 182 -7.48 -2.63 8.48
C PHE A 182 -6.85 -1.26 8.29
N SER A 183 -6.90 -0.44 9.35
CA SER A 183 -6.12 0.78 9.44
C SER A 183 -4.85 0.52 10.25
N LEU A 184 -3.69 0.98 9.73
CA LEU A 184 -2.45 0.94 10.46
C LEU A 184 -1.98 2.38 10.76
N ARG A 185 -1.20 2.52 11.83
CA ARG A 185 -0.59 3.79 12.24
C ARG A 185 0.89 3.60 12.52
N LYS A 186 1.68 4.63 12.22
CA LYS A 186 3.08 4.70 12.59
C LYS A 186 3.21 4.84 14.11
N THR A 187 4.01 3.99 14.75
CA THR A 187 4.27 4.07 16.17
C THR A 187 5.45 5.02 16.48
N ARG A 188 5.44 5.67 17.64
CA ARG A 188 6.54 6.55 18.08
C ARG A 188 7.82 5.77 18.41
N ARG A 189 7.71 4.51 18.85
CA ARG A 189 8.85 3.64 19.13
C ARG A 189 9.29 2.97 17.82
N GLY A 190 10.34 3.53 17.21
CA GLY A 190 11.08 2.82 16.18
C GLY A 190 11.74 1.57 16.77
N VAL A 191 11.95 0.58 15.94
CA VAL A 191 12.70 -0.63 16.24
C VAL A 191 13.95 -0.30 17.05
N ARG A 192 14.03 -0.76 18.29
CA ARG A 192 15.32 -0.93 18.96
C ARG A 192 16.01 -2.05 18.22
N GLY A 193 16.78 -1.66 17.20
CA GLY A 193 17.43 -2.59 16.32
C GLY A 193 18.27 -3.59 17.08
N SER A 194 18.24 -4.78 16.60
CA SER A 194 19.10 -5.94 16.88
C SER A 194 20.62 -5.67 16.67
N ARG A 195 21.12 -4.48 16.94
CA ARG A 195 22.55 -4.15 16.90
C ARG A 195 23.37 -4.74 18.06
N ARG A 196 22.72 -5.49 18.98
CA ARG A 196 23.39 -5.99 20.19
C ARG A 196 23.94 -7.42 20.11
N LYS A 197 23.69 -8.17 19.00
CA LYS A 197 24.17 -9.57 18.88
C LYS A 197 25.47 -9.78 18.09
N LEU A 198 26.00 -8.78 17.41
CA LEU A 198 27.25 -8.94 16.60
C LEU A 198 28.55 -8.59 17.33
N ARG A 199 28.51 -8.12 18.60
CA ARG A 199 29.74 -7.78 19.36
C ARG A 199 30.18 -8.83 20.39
N ARG A 200 29.60 -10.03 20.42
CA ARG A 200 29.98 -11.09 21.39
C ARG A 200 30.60 -12.35 20.78
N LYS A 201 31.04 -12.34 19.52
CA LYS A 201 31.79 -13.46 18.91
C LYS A 201 33.21 -13.07 18.43
N ALA A 202 33.76 -11.99 18.93
CA ALA A 202 35.16 -11.64 18.72
C ALA A 202 35.80 -11.33 20.09
N ARG A 203 35.97 -12.36 20.89
CA ARG A 203 36.98 -12.51 21.96
C ARG A 203 37.18 -14.00 22.20
#